data_ba66418dd2385536d27718b9944801d5
#
_entry.id   ba66418dd2385536d27718b9944801d5
#
_cell.length_a   1.000
_cell.length_b   1.000
_cell.length_c   1.000
_cell.angle_alpha   90.00
_cell.angle_beta   90.00
_cell.angle_gamma   90.00
#
_symmetry.space_group_name_H-M   'P 1'
#
loop_
_entity.id
_entity.type
_entity.pdbx_description
1 polymer ?
#
loop_
_entity_poly.entity_id
_entity_poly.type
_entity_poly.pdbx_seq_one_letter_code
_entity_poly.pdbx_strand_id
1 'polypeptide(L)'
;TLGNTMRKVNSRNVIARLDGSDPTLKGEYVLYTAHWDHFGIGEPLNGDPVYHGAVDNAVACAGLLEIARAFAALPTAPRRTMVFLLVTAEEQLLLGSEYYAADPIYPLDRTAAVVNLEMLNVHGRTRDLTVIGLGQSDLDGYAREAAAKQGRVLKPDPEPERGMYYRSDHFSFARR
;
A
#
# COMPACT_ATOMS: atom_id res chain seq x y z
N THR A 1 1.94 -39.68 -5.99
CA THR A 1 3.16 -38.87 -6.19
C THR A 1 2.72 -37.51 -6.70
N LEU A 2 2.94 -36.48 -5.94
CA LEU A 2 2.75 -35.10 -6.39
C LEU A 2 4.01 -34.72 -7.21
N GLY A 3 3.83 -34.47 -8.50
CA GLY A 3 4.87 -33.89 -9.35
C GLY A 3 4.86 -32.38 -9.18
N ASN A 4 5.90 -31.80 -8.59
CA ASN A 4 6.04 -30.35 -8.44
C ASN A 4 7.12 -29.83 -9.38
N THR A 5 6.78 -28.81 -10.16
CA THR A 5 7.76 -28.06 -10.96
C THR A 5 8.07 -26.76 -10.24
N MET A 6 9.31 -26.61 -9.78
CA MET A 6 9.76 -25.34 -9.17
C MET A 6 10.35 -24.44 -10.24
N ARG A 7 9.86 -23.21 -10.31
CA ARG A 7 10.39 -22.14 -11.17
C ARG A 7 10.86 -20.98 -10.32
N LYS A 8 12.11 -20.57 -10.48
CA LYS A 8 12.64 -19.36 -9.87
C LYS A 8 12.31 -18.15 -10.76
N VAL A 9 11.67 -17.15 -10.18
CA VAL A 9 11.34 -15.87 -10.84
C VAL A 9 12.01 -14.75 -10.08
N ASN A 10 12.67 -13.83 -10.78
CA ASN A 10 13.20 -12.62 -10.19
C ASN A 10 12.16 -11.51 -10.32
N SER A 11 11.86 -10.82 -9.22
CA SER A 11 11.01 -9.66 -9.21
C SER A 11 11.68 -8.52 -8.41
N ARG A 12 11.04 -7.36 -8.29
CA ARG A 12 11.62 -6.18 -7.66
C ARG A 12 10.54 -5.33 -6.99
N ASN A 13 10.88 -4.74 -5.86
CA ASN A 13 10.18 -3.57 -5.36
C ASN A 13 10.69 -2.33 -6.12
N VAL A 14 9.79 -1.38 -6.37
CA VAL A 14 10.13 -0.08 -6.98
C VAL A 14 9.96 1.00 -5.93
N ILE A 15 11.00 1.82 -5.75
CA ILE A 15 11.03 2.83 -4.69
C ILE A 15 11.33 4.19 -5.30
N ALA A 16 10.51 5.18 -4.92
CA ALA A 16 10.76 6.58 -5.19
C ALA A 16 10.63 7.39 -3.91
N ARG A 17 11.28 8.55 -3.85
CA ARG A 17 11.17 9.45 -2.69
C ARG A 17 11.03 10.90 -3.12
N LEU A 18 10.42 11.68 -2.26
CA LEU A 18 10.43 13.13 -2.26
C LEU A 18 11.04 13.60 -0.93
N ASP A 19 12.19 14.27 -1.01
CA ASP A 19 12.90 14.70 0.18
C ASP A 19 12.10 15.73 0.99
N GLY A 20 12.13 15.58 2.32
CA GLY A 20 11.49 16.48 3.25
C GLY A 20 12.16 17.86 3.30
N SER A 21 11.38 18.90 3.57
CA SER A 21 11.84 20.29 3.62
C SER A 21 12.38 20.72 5.00
N ASP A 22 12.02 20.03 6.08
CA ASP A 22 12.41 20.39 7.44
C ASP A 22 13.80 19.79 7.76
N PRO A 23 14.78 20.60 8.13
CA PRO A 23 16.14 20.14 8.43
C PRO A 23 16.20 19.07 9.53
N THR A 24 15.27 19.09 10.48
CA THR A 24 15.21 18.15 11.62
C THR A 24 14.42 16.90 11.25
N LEU A 25 13.30 17.03 10.53
CA LEU A 25 12.37 15.96 10.25
C LEU A 25 12.59 15.25 8.91
N LYS A 26 13.41 15.79 8.02
CA LYS A 26 13.69 15.15 6.70
C LYS A 26 14.34 13.78 6.80
N GLY A 27 14.89 13.42 7.95
CA GLY A 27 15.42 12.09 8.25
C GLY A 27 14.36 11.10 8.77
N GLU A 28 13.10 11.52 8.87
CA GLU A 28 11.95 10.69 9.19
C GLU A 28 11.10 10.47 7.94
N TYR A 29 10.46 9.31 7.84
CA TYR A 29 9.81 8.84 6.62
C TYR A 29 8.32 8.63 6.82
N VAL A 30 7.54 8.92 5.79
CA VAL A 30 6.16 8.47 5.63
C VAL A 30 6.11 7.62 4.37
N LEU A 31 5.75 6.35 4.50
CA LEU A 31 5.67 5.40 3.41
C LEU A 31 4.24 5.31 2.88
N TYR A 32 4.10 5.40 1.57
CA TYR A 32 2.90 4.98 0.85
C TYR A 32 3.23 3.71 0.08
N THR A 33 2.39 2.68 0.22
CA THR A 33 2.62 1.38 -0.43
C THR A 33 1.42 0.96 -1.26
N ALA A 34 1.68 0.20 -2.33
CA ALA A 34 0.71 -0.55 -3.10
C ALA A 34 1.45 -1.71 -3.77
N HIS A 35 0.82 -2.87 -3.93
CA HIS A 35 1.44 -3.94 -4.70
C HIS A 35 1.13 -3.79 -6.19
N TRP A 36 2.09 -4.18 -7.04
CA TRP A 36 1.99 -4.03 -8.48
C TRP A 36 1.87 -5.37 -9.22
N ASP A 37 1.97 -6.48 -8.49
CA ASP A 37 1.73 -7.82 -9.00
C ASP A 37 0.25 -8.21 -8.94
N HIS A 38 -0.09 -9.27 -9.65
CA HIS A 38 -1.31 -10.04 -9.53
C HIS A 38 -0.99 -11.51 -9.90
N PHE A 39 -2.00 -12.38 -9.98
CA PHE A 39 -1.78 -13.81 -10.23
C PHE A 39 -1.13 -14.11 -11.59
N GLY A 40 -1.22 -13.21 -12.56
CA GLY A 40 -0.59 -13.36 -13.88
C GLY A 40 -1.32 -14.35 -14.76
N ILE A 41 -0.63 -15.41 -15.20
CA ILE A 41 -1.19 -16.44 -16.07
C ILE A 41 -1.43 -17.71 -15.26
N GLY A 42 -2.66 -18.22 -15.29
CA GLY A 42 -3.09 -19.42 -14.58
C GLY A 42 -4.07 -20.27 -15.39
N GLU A 43 -4.88 -21.06 -14.70
CA GLU A 43 -5.95 -21.83 -15.33
C GLU A 43 -6.96 -20.88 -16.00
N PRO A 44 -7.35 -21.14 -17.25
CA PRO A 44 -8.25 -20.24 -17.96
C PRO A 44 -9.61 -20.10 -17.28
N LEU A 45 -10.03 -18.86 -17.02
CA LEU A 45 -11.37 -18.53 -16.60
C LEU A 45 -12.17 -18.02 -17.80
N ASN A 46 -13.22 -18.74 -18.21
CA ASN A 46 -14.00 -18.47 -19.43
C ASN A 46 -13.14 -18.37 -20.72
N GLY A 47 -12.06 -19.17 -20.78
CA GLY A 47 -11.16 -19.19 -21.93
C GLY A 47 -10.01 -18.17 -21.88
N ASP A 48 -9.99 -17.29 -20.87
CA ASP A 48 -8.90 -16.33 -20.66
C ASP A 48 -7.97 -16.84 -19.54
N PRO A 49 -6.69 -17.12 -19.84
CA PRO A 49 -5.71 -17.53 -18.85
C PRO A 49 -5.08 -16.37 -18.06
N VAL A 50 -5.36 -15.12 -18.43
CA VAL A 50 -4.76 -13.94 -17.82
C VAL A 50 -5.63 -13.40 -16.69
N TYR A 51 -5.07 -13.29 -15.50
CA TYR A 51 -5.68 -12.62 -14.36
C TYR A 51 -5.24 -11.15 -14.35
N HIS A 52 -6.14 -10.25 -14.75
CA HIS A 52 -5.77 -8.90 -15.19
C HIS A 52 -5.36 -7.94 -14.08
N GLY A 53 -5.80 -8.10 -12.84
CA GLY A 53 -5.36 -7.28 -11.71
C GLY A 53 -5.69 -5.78 -11.80
N ALA A 54 -6.77 -5.40 -12.52
CA ALA A 54 -7.08 -3.98 -12.74
C ALA A 54 -7.50 -3.27 -11.45
N VAL A 55 -8.36 -3.90 -10.64
CA VAL A 55 -8.80 -3.39 -9.33
C VAL A 55 -7.83 -3.83 -8.24
N ASP A 56 -7.35 -5.05 -8.33
CA ASP A 56 -6.39 -5.65 -7.44
C ASP A 56 -5.07 -5.90 -8.18
N ASN A 57 -4.08 -4.97 -8.20
CA ASN A 57 -4.11 -3.72 -7.45
C ASN A 57 -3.60 -2.55 -8.32
N ALA A 58 -3.79 -2.61 -9.66
CA ALA A 58 -3.34 -1.55 -10.57
C ALA A 58 -3.97 -0.19 -10.23
N VAL A 59 -5.23 -0.17 -9.77
CA VAL A 59 -5.89 1.08 -9.38
C VAL A 59 -5.22 1.73 -8.17
N ALA A 60 -4.73 0.96 -7.20
CA ALA A 60 -4.01 1.51 -6.07
C ALA A 60 -2.61 1.99 -6.47
N CYS A 61 -1.94 1.29 -7.39
CA CYS A 61 -0.69 1.78 -7.98
C CYS A 61 -0.89 3.15 -8.67
N ALA A 62 -1.96 3.30 -9.45
CA ALA A 62 -2.31 4.58 -10.07
C ALA A 62 -2.60 5.66 -9.02
N GLY A 63 -3.33 5.31 -7.95
CA GLY A 63 -3.59 6.20 -6.82
C GLY A 63 -2.29 6.66 -6.12
N LEU A 64 -1.34 5.74 -5.92
CA LEU A 64 -0.04 6.05 -5.33
C LEU A 64 0.76 7.02 -6.22
N LEU A 65 0.74 6.84 -7.53
CA LEU A 65 1.40 7.75 -8.46
C LEU A 65 0.76 9.15 -8.45
N GLU A 66 -0.58 9.23 -8.34
CA GLU A 66 -1.28 10.52 -8.22
C GLU A 66 -0.99 11.22 -6.90
N ILE A 67 -0.86 10.48 -5.79
CA ILE A 67 -0.42 11.02 -4.50
C ILE A 67 1.01 11.57 -4.62
N ALA A 68 1.92 10.82 -5.24
CA ALA A 68 3.29 11.27 -5.46
C ALA A 68 3.35 12.54 -6.31
N ARG A 69 2.55 12.60 -7.38
CA ARG A 69 2.42 13.79 -8.24
C ARG A 69 1.87 15.00 -7.47
N ALA A 70 0.86 14.77 -6.63
CA ALA A 70 0.29 15.83 -5.81
C ALA A 70 1.29 16.42 -4.81
N PHE A 71 2.07 15.57 -4.13
CA PHE A 71 3.15 16.03 -3.23
C PHE A 71 4.25 16.77 -3.98
N ALA A 72 4.65 16.28 -5.16
CA ALA A 72 5.68 16.92 -5.98
C ALA A 72 5.24 18.30 -6.52
N ALA A 73 3.93 18.53 -6.66
CA ALA A 73 3.37 19.79 -7.12
C ALA A 73 3.18 20.84 -6.01
N LEU A 74 3.42 20.50 -4.75
CA LEU A 74 3.32 21.43 -3.64
C LEU A 74 4.38 22.55 -3.77
N PRO A 75 4.04 23.81 -3.45
CA PRO A 75 5.00 24.90 -3.47
C PRO A 75 6.14 24.72 -2.45
N THR A 76 5.91 23.95 -1.41
CA THR A 76 6.91 23.54 -0.41
C THR A 76 6.71 22.05 -0.13
N ALA A 77 7.79 21.27 -0.20
CA ALA A 77 7.74 19.86 0.12
C ALA A 77 7.25 19.62 1.56
N PRO A 78 6.66 18.46 1.85
CA PRO A 78 6.31 18.07 3.22
C PRO A 78 7.52 18.15 4.15
N ARG A 79 7.29 18.32 5.45
CA ARG A 79 8.40 18.41 6.43
C ARG A 79 9.22 17.12 6.49
N ARG A 80 8.54 15.95 6.50
CA ARG A 80 9.16 14.62 6.44
C ARG A 80 9.36 14.18 5.00
N THR A 81 10.31 13.28 4.79
CA THR A 81 10.52 12.63 3.50
C THR A 81 9.39 11.64 3.21
N MET A 82 8.79 11.78 2.02
CA MET A 82 7.77 10.88 1.52
C MET A 82 8.43 9.77 0.70
N VAL A 83 8.09 8.52 0.99
CA VAL A 83 8.59 7.34 0.27
C VAL A 83 7.40 6.63 -0.38
N PHE A 84 7.53 6.35 -1.66
CA PHE A 84 6.53 5.64 -2.46
C PHE A 84 7.12 4.28 -2.82
N LEU A 85 6.49 3.22 -2.33
CA LEU A 85 6.98 1.86 -2.41
C LEU A 85 5.95 0.97 -3.13
N LEU A 86 6.24 0.63 -4.39
CA LEU A 86 5.47 -0.36 -5.13
C LEU A 86 6.10 -1.73 -4.85
N VAL A 87 5.40 -2.56 -4.09
CA VAL A 87 5.88 -3.90 -3.71
C VAL A 87 5.45 -4.95 -4.71
N THR A 88 6.24 -6.01 -4.79
CA THR A 88 5.95 -7.18 -5.63
C THR A 88 5.53 -8.38 -4.78
N ALA A 89 4.92 -9.37 -5.41
CA ALA A 89 4.60 -10.66 -4.80
C ALA A 89 3.77 -10.56 -3.52
N GLU A 90 2.82 -9.62 -3.47
CA GLU A 90 1.80 -9.54 -2.42
C GLU A 90 0.95 -10.80 -2.43
N GLU A 91 0.49 -11.22 -3.63
CA GLU A 91 -0.31 -12.41 -3.90
C GLU A 91 0.42 -13.73 -3.54
N GLN A 92 1.70 -13.64 -3.26
CA GLN A 92 2.56 -14.74 -2.82
C GLN A 92 2.91 -14.60 -1.32
N LEU A 93 1.92 -14.24 -0.49
CA LEU A 93 2.06 -14.08 0.95
C LEU A 93 2.97 -12.91 1.36
N LEU A 94 2.77 -11.74 0.76
CA LEU A 94 3.40 -10.46 1.13
C LEU A 94 4.94 -10.46 0.96
N LEU A 95 5.51 -11.27 0.06
CA LEU A 95 6.97 -11.45 -0.01
C LEU A 95 7.73 -10.15 -0.25
N GLY A 96 7.19 -9.23 -1.05
CA GLY A 96 7.86 -7.97 -1.37
C GLY A 96 7.92 -7.02 -0.19
N SER A 97 6.82 -6.84 0.54
CA SER A 97 6.77 -6.00 1.74
C SER A 97 7.56 -6.63 2.89
N GLU A 98 7.51 -7.96 3.04
CA GLU A 98 8.34 -8.70 4.01
C GLU A 98 9.83 -8.52 3.76
N TYR A 99 10.25 -8.65 2.50
CA TYR A 99 11.65 -8.43 2.11
C TYR A 99 12.09 -7.01 2.45
N TYR A 100 11.26 -6.00 2.09
CA TYR A 100 11.58 -4.62 2.42
C TYR A 100 11.63 -4.37 3.93
N ALA A 101 10.65 -4.88 4.68
CA ALA A 101 10.58 -4.69 6.12
C ALA A 101 11.72 -5.41 6.89
N ALA A 102 12.30 -6.47 6.30
CA ALA A 102 13.44 -7.19 6.87
C ALA A 102 14.78 -6.46 6.65
N ASP A 103 14.94 -5.78 5.50
CA ASP A 103 16.17 -5.04 5.11
C ASP A 103 15.77 -3.72 4.42
N PRO A 104 15.26 -2.75 5.19
CA PRO A 104 14.70 -1.53 4.65
C PRO A 104 15.78 -0.53 4.21
N ILE A 105 15.62 0.01 2.99
CA ILE A 105 16.47 1.11 2.51
C ILE A 105 16.30 2.36 3.38
N TYR A 106 15.08 2.61 3.85
CA TYR A 106 14.76 3.67 4.82
C TYR A 106 14.39 3.03 6.15
N PRO A 107 15.16 3.27 7.24
CA PRO A 107 15.01 2.57 8.51
C PRO A 107 13.59 2.65 9.10
N LEU A 108 13.08 1.53 9.60
CA LEU A 108 11.72 1.47 10.16
C LEU A 108 11.59 2.25 11.48
N ASP A 109 12.64 2.32 12.28
CA ASP A 109 12.70 3.12 13.51
C ASP A 109 12.62 4.64 13.26
N ARG A 110 12.77 5.06 11.99
CA ARG A 110 12.57 6.43 11.51
C ARG A 110 11.34 6.58 10.62
N THR A 111 10.56 5.53 10.46
CA THR A 111 9.34 5.54 9.68
C THR A 111 8.17 5.91 10.57
N ALA A 112 7.70 7.16 10.45
CA ALA A 112 6.62 7.70 11.28
C ALA A 112 5.25 7.13 10.94
N ALA A 113 5.02 6.71 9.69
CA ALA A 113 3.76 6.14 9.24
C ALA A 113 3.92 5.29 8.00
N VAL A 114 3.06 4.28 7.86
CA VAL A 114 2.87 3.51 6.62
C VAL A 114 1.39 3.56 6.24
N VAL A 115 1.12 3.95 5.00
CA VAL A 115 -0.22 4.01 4.41
C VAL A 115 -0.24 3.07 3.21
N ASN A 116 -0.92 1.94 3.36
CA ASN A 116 -1.11 0.98 2.29
C ASN A 116 -2.40 1.27 1.52
N LEU A 117 -2.31 1.21 0.19
CA LEU A 117 -3.43 1.38 -0.73
C LEU A 117 -3.80 0.03 -1.32
N GLU A 118 -5.07 -0.34 -1.15
CA GLU A 118 -5.59 -1.64 -1.57
C GLU A 118 -6.96 -1.48 -2.21
N MET A 119 -7.14 -2.06 -3.41
CA MET A 119 -8.43 -2.12 -4.10
C MET A 119 -9.28 -0.84 -4.00
N LEU A 120 -8.75 0.28 -4.48
CA LEU A 120 -9.44 1.57 -4.40
C LEU A 120 -10.79 1.53 -5.13
N ASN A 121 -11.77 2.24 -4.59
CA ASN A 121 -13.11 2.31 -5.18
C ASN A 121 -13.11 2.89 -6.60
N VAL A 122 -13.67 2.13 -7.54
CA VAL A 122 -13.80 2.49 -8.96
C VAL A 122 -15.25 2.87 -9.38
N HIS A 123 -16.19 2.86 -8.43
CA HIS A 123 -17.62 3.10 -8.69
C HIS A 123 -18.05 4.56 -8.51
N GLY A 124 -17.09 5.48 -8.43
CA GLY A 124 -17.36 6.89 -8.23
C GLY A 124 -17.29 7.35 -6.78
N ARG A 125 -17.80 8.56 -6.51
CA ARG A 125 -17.66 9.19 -5.19
C ARG A 125 -18.52 8.48 -4.13
N THR A 126 -17.89 8.05 -3.03
CA THR A 126 -18.56 7.48 -1.86
C THR A 126 -18.73 8.51 -0.74
N ARG A 127 -19.59 8.19 0.23
CA ARG A 127 -19.81 8.98 1.46
C ARG A 127 -18.96 8.48 2.63
N ASP A 128 -18.26 7.39 2.45
CA ASP A 128 -17.43 6.75 3.46
C ASP A 128 -16.09 6.29 2.87
N LEU A 129 -15.18 5.95 3.77
CA LEU A 129 -13.88 5.36 3.50
C LEU A 129 -13.70 4.20 4.49
N THR A 130 -13.53 2.98 3.99
CA THR A 130 -13.21 1.84 4.82
C THR A 130 -11.73 1.84 5.14
N VAL A 131 -11.39 1.70 6.43
CA VAL A 131 -10.02 1.60 6.93
C VAL A 131 -9.85 0.25 7.60
N ILE A 132 -9.04 -0.60 6.98
CA ILE A 132 -8.62 -1.87 7.57
C ILE A 132 -7.59 -1.56 8.65
N GLY A 133 -7.85 -1.98 9.89
CA GLY A 133 -7.02 -1.62 11.05
C GLY A 133 -7.44 -0.34 11.77
N LEU A 134 -8.65 0.15 11.54
CA LEU A 134 -9.22 1.27 12.30
C LEU A 134 -9.23 0.95 13.80
N GLY A 135 -8.62 1.80 14.61
CA GLY A 135 -8.42 1.59 16.05
C GLY A 135 -7.03 1.05 16.43
N GLN A 136 -6.17 0.77 15.45
CA GLN A 136 -4.84 0.21 15.69
C GLN A 136 -3.73 1.28 15.78
N SER A 137 -3.99 2.52 15.36
CA SER A 137 -2.99 3.59 15.38
C SER A 137 -3.62 4.99 15.55
N ASP A 138 -2.79 5.97 15.90
CA ASP A 138 -3.17 7.39 15.96
C ASP A 138 -3.38 8.02 14.57
N LEU A 139 -3.00 7.33 13.49
CA LEU A 139 -3.32 7.72 12.11
C LEU A 139 -4.82 7.86 11.87
N ASP A 140 -5.64 7.19 12.66
CA ASP A 140 -7.11 7.32 12.63
C ASP A 140 -7.59 8.76 12.80
N GLY A 141 -6.90 9.54 13.63
CA GLY A 141 -7.21 10.96 13.85
C GLY A 141 -7.04 11.77 12.57
N TYR A 142 -5.92 11.59 11.91
CA TYR A 142 -5.61 12.24 10.63
C TYR A 142 -6.56 11.79 9.52
N ALA A 143 -6.85 10.49 9.46
CA ALA A 143 -7.77 9.93 8.47
C ALA A 143 -9.20 10.49 8.66
N ARG A 144 -9.71 10.60 9.90
CA ARG A 144 -11.02 11.21 10.20
C ARG A 144 -11.07 12.66 9.77
N GLU A 145 -10.04 13.45 10.09
CA GLU A 145 -9.98 14.85 9.69
C GLU A 145 -9.98 15.01 8.16
N ALA A 146 -9.16 14.21 7.46
CA ALA A 146 -9.09 14.22 6.00
C ALA A 146 -10.42 13.79 5.34
N ALA A 147 -11.07 12.75 5.87
CA ALA A 147 -12.36 12.29 5.40
C ALA A 147 -13.46 13.35 5.61
N ALA A 148 -13.49 13.99 6.78
CA ALA A 148 -14.46 15.05 7.09
C ALA A 148 -14.33 16.25 6.15
N LYS A 149 -13.11 16.67 5.79
CA LYS A 149 -12.87 17.74 4.80
C LYS A 149 -13.44 17.39 3.42
N GLN A 150 -13.63 16.11 3.12
CA GLN A 150 -14.23 15.63 1.87
C GLN A 150 -15.73 15.31 2.01
N GLY A 151 -16.35 15.55 3.16
CA GLY A 151 -17.72 15.16 3.46
C GLY A 151 -17.91 13.64 3.54
N ARG A 152 -16.89 12.93 4.00
CA ARG A 152 -16.87 11.47 4.19
C ARG A 152 -16.71 11.11 5.66
N VAL A 153 -17.05 9.87 6.00
CA VAL A 153 -16.84 9.28 7.31
C VAL A 153 -15.96 8.04 7.19
N LEU A 154 -15.20 7.72 8.24
CA LEU A 154 -14.47 6.45 8.28
C LEU A 154 -15.41 5.33 8.70
N LYS A 155 -15.22 4.18 8.10
CA LYS A 155 -15.85 2.91 8.45
C LYS A 155 -14.78 1.89 8.79
N PRO A 156 -14.99 1.07 9.81
CA PRO A 156 -14.14 -0.09 10.07
C PRO A 156 -14.31 -1.15 8.99
N ASP A 157 -13.46 -2.16 9.04
CA ASP A 157 -13.63 -3.39 8.27
C ASP A 157 -15.04 -3.97 8.51
N PRO A 158 -15.85 -4.16 7.46
CA PRO A 158 -17.20 -4.73 7.62
C PRO A 158 -17.19 -6.24 7.93
N GLU A 159 -16.07 -6.94 7.69
CA GLU A 159 -15.94 -8.40 7.84
C GLU A 159 -14.61 -8.75 8.54
N PRO A 160 -14.37 -8.27 9.79
CA PRO A 160 -13.06 -8.42 10.46
C PRO A 160 -12.68 -9.89 10.71
N GLU A 161 -13.67 -10.79 10.77
CA GLU A 161 -13.46 -12.24 10.89
C GLU A 161 -12.79 -12.87 9.67
N ARG A 162 -12.77 -12.19 8.52
CA ARG A 162 -12.03 -12.62 7.32
C ARG A 162 -10.53 -12.34 7.42
N GLY A 163 -10.11 -11.60 8.46
CA GLY A 163 -8.71 -11.34 8.75
C GLY A 163 -7.98 -10.50 7.71
N MET A 164 -8.68 -9.59 7.01
CA MET A 164 -8.11 -8.74 5.97
C MET A 164 -6.92 -7.91 6.48
N TYR A 165 -6.92 -7.54 7.77
CA TYR A 165 -5.80 -6.85 8.40
C TYR A 165 -4.46 -7.60 8.27
N TYR A 166 -4.47 -8.93 8.24
CA TYR A 166 -3.28 -9.78 8.17
C TYR A 166 -2.88 -10.16 6.75
N ARG A 167 -3.62 -9.70 5.74
CA ARG A 167 -3.54 -10.17 4.37
C ARG A 167 -3.15 -9.08 3.38
N SER A 168 -2.63 -7.95 3.86
CA SER A 168 -2.16 -6.87 3.00
C SER A 168 -0.84 -6.29 3.52
N ASP A 169 -0.11 -5.59 2.69
CA ASP A 169 1.29 -5.21 2.86
C ASP A 169 1.62 -4.37 4.11
N HIS A 170 0.64 -3.60 4.64
CA HIS A 170 0.85 -2.86 5.89
C HIS A 170 1.24 -3.76 7.06
N PHE A 171 0.76 -5.02 7.04
CA PHE A 171 1.02 -5.96 8.13
C PHE A 171 2.50 -6.32 8.27
N SER A 172 3.24 -6.37 7.17
CA SER A 172 4.69 -6.59 7.19
C SER A 172 5.45 -5.53 7.99
N PHE A 173 4.92 -4.32 8.08
CA PHE A 173 5.46 -3.23 8.87
C PHE A 173 4.89 -3.20 10.30
N ALA A 174 3.58 -3.42 10.45
CA ALA A 174 2.89 -3.33 11.74
C ALA A 174 3.38 -4.34 12.79
N ARG A 175 3.98 -5.45 12.36
CA ARG A 175 4.51 -6.50 13.26
C ARG A 175 5.99 -6.30 13.64
N ARG A 176 6.65 -5.22 13.21
CA ARG A 176 8.06 -4.90 13.48
C ARG A 176 8.21 -3.63 14.28
#